data_d6ee03e8a71a2299a50c80a1ae1429dc
#
_entry.id   d6ee03e8a71a2299a50c80a1ae1429dc
#
_cell.length_a   1.000
_cell.length_b   1.000
_cell.length_c   1.000
_cell.angle_alpha   90.00
_cell.angle_beta   90.00
_cell.angle_gamma   90.00
#
_symmetry.space_group_name_H-M   'P 1'
#
loop_
_entity.id
_entity.type
_entity.pdbx_description
1 polymer ?
#
loop_
_entity_poly.entity_id
_entity_poly.type
_entity_poly.pdbx_seq_one_letter_code
_entity_poly.pdbx_strand_id
1 'polypeptide(L)'
;RDTGPIYANIRVPTSCRHCEHPHCMKDCPPDAIHRAPHGEVYIDDSCIGCGNCQQNCPYDVIQMAVIQDQPERSLWQMLLGIQPKVTPKADGAKVAVKCDMCKDIPEGPVCVRACPVGAALRVNPEALLSYAGGTASEIVLQDNVAHKD
;
A
#
# COMPACT_ATOMS: atom_id res chain seq x y z
N ARG A 1 2.46 -14.58 0.83
CA ARG A 1 1.80 -15.83 1.22
C ARG A 1 1.46 -16.63 -0.02
N ASP A 2 1.81 -17.90 -0.05
CA ASP A 2 1.27 -18.82 -1.06
C ASP A 2 -0.22 -19.01 -0.76
N THR A 3 -1.06 -18.45 -1.61
CA THR A 3 -2.53 -18.60 -1.51
C THR A 3 -3.01 -20.02 -1.88
N GLY A 4 -2.11 -21.01 -1.83
CA GLY A 4 -2.36 -22.37 -2.28
C GLY A 4 -2.48 -22.46 -3.81
N PRO A 5 -2.15 -23.56 -4.43
CA PRO A 5 -2.19 -23.64 -5.87
C PRO A 5 -3.64 -23.75 -6.35
N ILE A 6 -4.21 -22.65 -6.82
CA ILE A 6 -5.34 -22.76 -7.77
C ILE A 6 -4.82 -23.48 -9.02
N TYR A 7 -3.55 -23.25 -9.35
CA TYR A 7 -2.78 -24.00 -10.34
C TYR A 7 -1.36 -24.21 -9.79
N ALA A 8 -0.82 -25.41 -9.91
CA ALA A 8 0.55 -25.70 -9.52
C ALA A 8 1.50 -24.68 -10.20
N ASN A 9 2.33 -23.98 -9.38
CA ASN A 9 3.33 -23.01 -9.81
C ASN A 9 2.87 -21.57 -10.15
N ILE A 10 1.61 -21.19 -9.92
CA ILE A 10 1.20 -19.79 -10.04
C ILE A 10 1.30 -19.11 -8.68
N ARG A 11 2.16 -18.09 -8.58
CA ARG A 11 2.24 -17.17 -7.43
C ARG A 11 1.51 -15.88 -7.75
N VAL A 12 0.47 -15.59 -7.00
CA VAL A 12 -0.29 -14.35 -7.16
C VAL A 12 0.16 -13.36 -6.08
N PRO A 13 0.63 -12.16 -6.44
CA PRO A 13 0.93 -11.13 -5.46
C PRO A 13 -0.35 -10.74 -4.74
N THR A 14 -0.29 -10.68 -3.40
CA THR A 14 -1.41 -10.23 -2.57
C THR A 14 -1.13 -8.82 -2.06
N SER A 15 -2.17 -7.97 -2.07
CA SER A 15 -2.14 -6.62 -1.51
C SER A 15 -3.34 -6.39 -0.59
N CYS A 16 -3.35 -5.28 0.13
CA CYS A 16 -4.49 -4.89 0.95
C CYS A 16 -5.76 -4.81 0.09
N ARG A 17 -6.85 -5.37 0.61
CA ARG A 17 -8.16 -5.40 -0.07
C ARG A 17 -9.04 -4.21 0.30
N HIS A 18 -8.59 -3.34 1.21
CA HIS A 18 -9.36 -2.20 1.72
C HIS A 18 -10.80 -2.58 2.10
N CYS A 19 -10.94 -3.69 2.85
CA CYS A 19 -12.19 -4.35 3.21
C CYS A 19 -13.26 -3.34 3.66
N GLU A 20 -14.51 -3.57 3.33
CA GLU A 20 -15.64 -2.76 3.78
C GLU A 20 -15.75 -2.77 5.30
N HIS A 21 -15.57 -3.94 5.91
CA HIS A 21 -15.53 -4.13 7.37
C HIS A 21 -14.14 -4.61 7.78
N PRO A 22 -13.14 -3.70 7.94
CA PRO A 22 -11.76 -4.07 8.18
C PRO A 22 -11.54 -4.52 9.63
N HIS A 23 -11.28 -5.81 9.85
CA HIS A 23 -10.92 -6.35 11.17
C HIS A 23 -9.69 -5.64 11.75
N CYS A 24 -8.73 -5.28 10.92
CA CYS A 24 -7.53 -4.56 11.35
C CYS A 24 -7.86 -3.20 12.00
N MET A 25 -8.90 -2.50 11.54
CA MET A 25 -9.34 -1.23 12.12
C MET A 25 -10.09 -1.46 13.42
N LYS A 26 -11.00 -2.44 13.44
CA LYS A 26 -11.82 -2.76 14.61
C LYS A 26 -10.98 -3.16 15.83
N ASP A 27 -9.89 -3.88 15.59
CA ASP A 27 -9.04 -4.46 16.64
C ASP A 27 -7.78 -3.62 16.91
N CYS A 28 -7.76 -2.34 16.49
CA CYS A 28 -6.65 -1.43 16.71
C CYS A 28 -6.80 -0.67 18.03
N PRO A 29 -5.98 -0.95 19.08
CA PRO A 29 -6.15 -0.30 20.38
C PRO A 29 -6.00 1.21 20.37
N PRO A 30 -5.01 1.82 19.64
CA PRO A 30 -4.88 3.26 19.55
C PRO A 30 -5.78 3.91 18.50
N ASP A 31 -6.65 3.14 17.83
CA ASP A 31 -7.49 3.59 16.71
C ASP A 31 -6.70 4.26 15.56
N ALA A 32 -5.50 3.73 15.30
CA ALA A 32 -4.57 4.27 14.29
C ALA A 32 -4.91 3.87 12.85
N ILE A 33 -6.00 3.14 12.62
CA ILE A 33 -6.38 2.66 11.28
C ILE A 33 -7.71 3.29 10.90
N HIS A 34 -7.69 4.03 9.81
CA HIS A 34 -8.82 4.82 9.34
C HIS A 34 -9.22 4.45 7.93
N ARG A 35 -10.46 4.82 7.57
CA ARG A 35 -10.98 4.75 6.21
C ARG A 35 -11.12 6.16 5.65
N ALA A 36 -10.50 6.42 4.51
CA ALA A 36 -10.69 7.66 3.78
C ALA A 36 -12.06 7.70 3.06
N PRO A 37 -12.55 8.89 2.68
CA PRO A 37 -13.84 9.03 1.99
C PRO A 37 -13.95 8.22 0.69
N HIS A 38 -12.84 7.98 0.01
CA HIS A 38 -12.80 7.19 -1.24
C HIS A 38 -12.67 5.68 -1.00
N GLY A 39 -12.70 5.24 0.28
CA GLY A 39 -12.70 3.82 0.67
C GLY A 39 -11.33 3.25 1.01
N GLU A 40 -10.24 3.98 0.85
CA GLU A 40 -8.90 3.54 1.23
C GLU A 40 -8.82 3.38 2.76
N VAL A 41 -8.33 2.23 3.19
CA VAL A 41 -7.98 2.00 4.59
C VAL A 41 -6.49 2.29 4.74
N TYR A 42 -6.10 3.15 5.67
CA TYR A 42 -4.71 3.54 5.92
C TYR A 42 -4.36 3.50 7.40
N ILE A 43 -3.09 3.58 7.72
CA ILE A 43 -2.55 3.61 9.08
C ILE A 43 -1.89 4.98 9.27
N ASP A 44 -2.18 5.64 10.38
CA ASP A 44 -1.58 6.93 10.73
C ASP A 44 -0.41 6.79 11.72
N ASP A 45 0.16 7.93 12.11
CA ASP A 45 1.34 8.02 12.97
C ASP A 45 1.06 7.66 14.44
N SER A 46 -0.20 7.48 14.83
CA SER A 46 -0.58 7.02 16.18
C SER A 46 -0.33 5.53 16.41
N CYS A 47 0.14 4.81 15.37
CA CYS A 47 0.44 3.39 15.45
C CYS A 47 1.53 3.07 16.47
N ILE A 48 1.19 2.26 17.48
CA ILE A 48 2.11 1.83 18.54
C ILE A 48 2.84 0.52 18.23
N GLY A 49 2.62 -0.07 17.06
CA GLY A 49 3.32 -1.29 16.64
C GLY A 49 2.94 -2.57 17.39
N CYS A 50 1.73 -2.65 17.96
CA CYS A 50 1.30 -3.81 18.76
C CYS A 50 1.12 -5.11 17.97
N GLY A 51 0.97 -5.04 16.63
CA GLY A 51 0.84 -6.22 15.76
C GLY A 51 -0.56 -6.84 15.67
N ASN A 52 -1.57 -6.36 16.41
CA ASN A 52 -2.93 -6.91 16.35
C ASN A 52 -3.51 -6.92 14.93
N CYS A 53 -3.32 -5.82 14.19
CA CYS A 53 -3.79 -5.71 12.82
C CYS A 53 -3.15 -6.73 11.87
N GLN A 54 -1.89 -7.09 12.09
CA GLN A 54 -1.21 -8.15 11.33
C GLN A 54 -1.84 -9.50 11.59
N GLN A 55 -2.08 -9.84 12.86
CA GLN A 55 -2.67 -11.12 13.26
C GLN A 55 -4.10 -11.29 12.76
N ASN A 56 -4.88 -10.21 12.77
CA ASN A 56 -6.29 -10.22 12.40
C ASN A 56 -6.56 -10.00 10.91
N CYS A 57 -5.51 -9.83 10.10
CA CYS A 57 -5.67 -9.68 8.66
C CYS A 57 -5.86 -11.05 7.99
N PRO A 58 -7.04 -11.37 7.43
CA PRO A 58 -7.27 -12.67 6.79
C PRO A 58 -6.44 -12.88 5.53
N TYR A 59 -5.89 -11.80 4.96
CA TYR A 59 -5.06 -11.84 3.76
C TYR A 59 -3.55 -11.79 4.05
N ASP A 60 -3.17 -11.63 5.33
CA ASP A 60 -1.77 -11.57 5.78
C ASP A 60 -0.92 -10.52 5.02
N VAL A 61 -1.51 -9.37 4.73
CA VAL A 61 -0.88 -8.31 3.91
C VAL A 61 -0.34 -7.15 4.73
N ILE A 62 -0.46 -7.21 6.06
CA ILE A 62 0.08 -6.21 6.98
C ILE A 62 1.42 -6.71 7.49
N GLN A 63 2.45 -5.89 7.33
CA GLN A 63 3.80 -6.20 7.77
C GLN A 63 4.20 -5.27 8.91
N MET A 64 5.01 -5.77 9.86
CA MET A 64 5.61 -4.94 10.89
C MET A 64 6.99 -4.48 10.43
N ALA A 65 7.17 -3.18 10.25
CA ALA A 65 8.43 -2.57 9.87
C ALA A 65 9.08 -1.90 11.09
N VAL A 66 10.40 -1.99 11.19
CA VAL A 66 11.17 -1.23 12.18
C VAL A 66 11.35 0.19 11.65
N ILE A 67 11.04 1.18 12.47
CA ILE A 67 11.29 2.59 12.12
C ILE A 67 12.81 2.76 12.04
N GLN A 68 13.26 3.24 10.88
CA GLN A 68 14.66 3.56 10.65
C GLN A 68 14.78 5.07 10.54
N ASP A 69 15.66 5.66 11.35
CA ASP A 69 15.99 7.06 11.16
C ASP A 69 16.77 7.18 9.86
N GLN A 70 16.23 7.96 8.92
CA GLN A 70 16.98 8.33 7.73
C GLN A 70 17.89 9.49 8.12
N PRO A 71 19.22 9.26 8.16
CA PRO A 71 20.14 10.35 8.44
C PRO A 71 20.03 11.40 7.33
N GLU A 72 19.98 12.68 7.73
CA GLU A 72 20.01 13.78 6.78
C GLU A 72 21.29 13.69 5.94
N ARG A 73 21.13 13.74 4.63
CA ARG A 73 22.28 13.70 3.72
C ARG A 73 22.98 15.05 3.74
N SER A 74 24.23 15.08 4.19
CA SER A 74 25.08 16.25 4.01
C SER A 74 25.32 16.48 2.51
N LEU A 75 25.40 17.75 2.08
CA LEU A 75 25.73 18.13 0.70
C LEU A 75 27.00 17.44 0.19
N TRP A 76 28.00 17.26 1.05
CA TRP A 76 29.24 16.57 0.72
C TRP A 76 29.05 15.07 0.48
N GLN A 77 28.19 14.42 1.24
CA GLN A 77 27.85 13.00 1.02
C GLN A 77 27.10 12.79 -0.29
N MET A 78 26.24 13.75 -0.66
CA MET A 78 25.51 13.73 -1.93
C MET A 78 26.47 13.90 -3.13
N LEU A 79 27.46 14.80 -3.02
CA LEU A 79 28.48 15.06 -4.04
C LEU A 79 29.43 13.87 -4.24
N LEU A 80 29.78 13.17 -3.15
CA LEU A 80 30.70 12.04 -3.16
C LEU A 80 30.00 10.68 -3.40
N GLY A 81 28.69 10.67 -3.61
CA GLY A 81 27.91 9.42 -3.82
C GLY A 81 27.89 8.48 -2.61
N ILE A 82 28.24 8.99 -1.41
CA ILE A 82 28.30 8.19 -0.19
C ILE A 82 26.86 7.94 0.30
N GLN A 83 26.46 6.67 0.35
CA GLN A 83 25.16 6.28 0.94
C GLN A 83 25.27 6.32 2.46
N PRO A 84 24.42 7.09 3.16
CA PRO A 84 24.40 7.09 4.60
C PRO A 84 23.98 5.70 5.13
N LYS A 85 24.65 5.24 6.18
CA LYS A 85 24.29 3.98 6.82
C LYS A 85 22.97 4.19 7.57
N VAL A 86 21.93 3.54 7.12
CA VAL A 86 20.64 3.53 7.81
C VAL A 86 20.77 2.69 9.07
N THR A 87 20.54 3.30 10.22
CA THR A 87 20.54 2.60 11.51
C THR A 87 19.10 2.47 12.03
N PRO A 88 18.70 1.32 12.57
CA PRO A 88 17.40 1.23 13.25
C PRO A 88 17.39 2.17 14.46
N LYS A 89 16.22 2.75 14.75
CA LYS A 89 16.02 3.53 15.98
C LYS A 89 16.44 2.73 17.20
N ALA A 90 17.09 3.36 18.16
CA ALA A 90 17.63 2.71 19.35
C ALA A 90 16.58 1.88 20.13
N ASP A 91 15.32 2.25 20.06
CA ASP A 91 14.20 1.62 20.76
C ASP A 91 13.58 0.45 19.99
N GLY A 92 14.03 0.17 18.74
CA GLY A 92 13.45 -0.87 17.90
C GLY A 92 11.95 -0.68 17.63
N ALA A 93 11.47 0.57 17.69
CA ALA A 93 10.07 0.90 17.49
C ALA A 93 9.57 0.35 16.16
N LYS A 94 8.46 -0.38 16.21
CA LYS A 94 7.83 -1.00 15.04
C LYS A 94 6.55 -0.25 14.69
N VAL A 95 6.22 -0.23 13.42
CA VAL A 95 4.93 0.23 12.91
C VAL A 95 4.36 -0.78 11.93
N ALA A 96 3.05 -0.83 11.86
CA ALA A 96 2.37 -1.63 10.86
C ALA A 96 2.40 -0.90 9.51
N VAL A 97 2.74 -1.62 8.45
CA VAL A 97 2.74 -1.11 7.06
C VAL A 97 1.88 -2.00 6.18
N LYS A 98 1.13 -1.38 5.31
CA LYS A 98 0.32 -2.03 4.29
C LYS A 98 0.12 -1.08 3.11
N CYS A 99 -0.46 -1.57 2.02
CA CYS A 99 -0.89 -0.70 0.93
C CYS A 99 -1.96 0.29 1.42
N ASP A 100 -1.75 1.58 1.17
CA ASP A 100 -2.65 2.71 1.46
C ASP A 100 -3.27 3.29 0.18
N MET A 101 -3.09 2.62 -0.95
CA MET A 101 -3.45 3.05 -2.30
C MET A 101 -2.74 4.33 -2.76
N CYS A 102 -1.64 4.70 -2.09
CA CYS A 102 -0.90 5.94 -2.35
C CYS A 102 -1.78 7.19 -2.22
N LYS A 103 -2.62 7.25 -1.17
CA LYS A 103 -3.63 8.29 -0.94
C LYS A 103 -3.09 9.73 -0.96
N ASP A 104 -1.82 9.91 -0.59
CA ASP A 104 -1.16 11.22 -0.51
C ASP A 104 -0.31 11.53 -1.76
N ILE A 105 -0.38 10.69 -2.80
CA ILE A 105 0.36 10.88 -4.05
C ILE A 105 -0.59 11.34 -5.16
N PRO A 106 -0.52 12.61 -5.59
CA PRO A 106 -1.44 13.17 -6.59
C PRO A 106 -1.43 12.43 -7.93
N GLU A 107 -0.27 11.88 -8.31
CA GLU A 107 -0.11 11.13 -9.57
C GLU A 107 -0.66 9.70 -9.49
N GLY A 108 -1.27 9.32 -8.37
CA GLY A 108 -1.87 8.01 -8.15
C GLY A 108 -0.88 6.90 -7.81
N PRO A 109 -1.29 5.64 -7.91
CA PRO A 109 -0.54 4.50 -7.39
C PRO A 109 0.81 4.30 -8.08
N VAL A 110 1.89 4.35 -7.28
CA VAL A 110 3.26 4.17 -7.77
C VAL A 110 3.46 2.80 -8.43
N CYS A 111 2.86 1.74 -7.89
CA CYS A 111 2.97 0.39 -8.44
C CYS A 111 2.40 0.28 -9.86
N VAL A 112 1.35 1.04 -10.20
CA VAL A 112 0.79 1.08 -11.55
C VAL A 112 1.75 1.79 -12.49
N ARG A 113 2.25 2.96 -12.09
CA ARG A 113 3.18 3.77 -12.91
C ARG A 113 4.53 3.12 -13.10
N ALA A 114 5.02 2.41 -12.08
CA ALA A 114 6.33 1.75 -12.11
C ALA A 114 6.32 0.38 -12.80
N CYS A 115 5.16 -0.16 -13.17
CA CYS A 115 5.07 -1.48 -13.78
C CYS A 115 5.58 -1.44 -15.23
N PRO A 116 6.72 -2.07 -15.56
CA PRO A 116 7.33 -1.96 -16.89
C PRO A 116 6.54 -2.67 -17.99
N VAL A 117 5.67 -3.59 -17.60
CA VAL A 117 4.86 -4.41 -18.52
C VAL A 117 3.36 -4.07 -18.48
N GLY A 118 2.98 -3.02 -17.72
CA GLY A 118 1.58 -2.62 -17.61
C GLY A 118 0.65 -3.66 -16.97
N ALA A 119 1.18 -4.60 -16.20
CA ALA A 119 0.38 -5.66 -15.56
C ALA A 119 -0.33 -5.21 -14.28
N ALA A 120 0.07 -4.09 -13.69
CA ALA A 120 -0.57 -3.49 -12.53
C ALA A 120 -1.61 -2.49 -12.99
N LEU A 121 -2.87 -2.76 -12.69
CA LEU A 121 -4.00 -1.89 -13.05
C LEU A 121 -4.76 -1.47 -11.80
N ARG A 122 -5.21 -0.23 -11.76
CA ARG A 122 -6.22 0.25 -10.83
C ARG A 122 -7.46 0.57 -11.63
N VAL A 123 -8.57 -0.03 -11.27
CA VAL A 123 -9.84 0.17 -11.95
C VAL A 123 -10.94 0.46 -10.92
N ASN A 124 -11.86 1.33 -11.29
CA ASN A 124 -13.10 1.50 -10.53
C ASN A 124 -14.01 0.31 -10.84
N PRO A 125 -14.46 -0.48 -9.82
CA PRO A 125 -15.32 -1.64 -10.03
C PRO A 125 -16.64 -1.29 -10.74
N GLU A 126 -17.22 -0.13 -10.44
CA GLU A 126 -18.48 0.32 -11.06
C GLU A 126 -18.28 0.63 -12.55
N ALA A 127 -17.19 1.33 -12.89
CA ALA A 127 -16.84 1.59 -14.26
C ALA A 127 -16.55 0.29 -15.02
N LEU A 128 -15.85 -0.68 -14.39
CA LEU A 128 -15.58 -1.98 -14.98
C LEU A 128 -16.87 -2.77 -15.28
N LEU A 129 -17.84 -2.76 -14.37
CA LEU A 129 -19.12 -3.44 -14.54
C LEU A 129 -20.00 -2.77 -15.60
N SER A 130 -19.97 -1.44 -15.71
CA SER A 130 -20.70 -0.70 -16.75
C SER A 130 -20.13 -0.92 -18.16
N TYR A 131 -18.86 -1.34 -18.24
CA TYR A 131 -18.10 -1.51 -19.50
C TYR A 131 -18.09 -2.98 -19.95
N ALA A 132 -19.18 -3.70 -19.80
CA ALA A 132 -19.31 -5.09 -20.24
C ALA A 132 -19.18 -5.24 -21.78
N GLY A 133 -18.01 -4.95 -22.32
CA GLY A 133 -17.69 -5.02 -23.76
C GLY A 133 -16.52 -4.13 -24.22
N GLY A 134 -15.99 -3.26 -23.36
CA GLY A 134 -14.84 -2.41 -23.67
C GLY A 134 -13.49 -3.12 -23.45
N THR A 135 -12.43 -2.59 -24.06
CA THR A 135 -11.07 -3.08 -23.85
C THR A 135 -10.49 -2.53 -22.54
N ALA A 136 -9.61 -3.30 -21.89
CA ALA A 136 -8.96 -2.88 -20.64
C ALA A 136 -8.21 -1.53 -20.76
N SER A 137 -7.73 -1.17 -21.94
CA SER A 137 -7.07 0.10 -22.23
C SER A 137 -8.02 1.32 -22.14
N GLU A 138 -9.29 1.18 -22.51
CA GLU A 138 -10.27 2.27 -22.43
C GLU A 138 -10.68 2.55 -20.99
N ILE A 139 -10.75 1.51 -20.15
CA ILE A 139 -11.07 1.63 -18.72
C ILE A 139 -9.99 2.41 -17.98
N VAL A 140 -8.71 2.15 -18.27
CA VAL A 140 -7.56 2.82 -17.64
C VAL A 140 -7.47 4.30 -18.01
N LEU A 141 -7.83 4.67 -19.25
CA LEU A 141 -7.77 6.05 -19.72
C LEU A 141 -8.82 6.96 -19.04
N GLN A 142 -9.99 6.42 -18.68
CA GLN A 142 -11.04 7.18 -18.00
C GLN A 142 -10.68 7.51 -16.53
N ASP A 143 -10.05 6.59 -15.81
CA ASP A 143 -9.65 6.83 -14.42
C ASP A 143 -8.51 7.86 -14.29
N ASN A 144 -7.66 8.01 -15.30
CA ASN A 144 -6.60 9.03 -15.32
C ASN A 144 -7.11 10.46 -15.58
N VAL A 145 -8.32 10.63 -16.07
CA VAL A 145 -8.93 11.95 -16.36
C VAL A 145 -9.72 12.48 -15.15
N ALA A 146 -10.26 11.60 -14.31
CA ALA A 146 -11.11 11.97 -13.18
C ALA A 146 -10.38 12.54 -11.95
N HIS A 147 -9.04 12.52 -11.92
CA HIS A 147 -8.22 13.04 -10.82
C HIS A 147 -7.55 14.40 -11.11
N LYS A 148 -8.04 15.15 -12.09
CA LYS A 148 -7.50 16.48 -12.47
C LYS A 148 -8.35 17.66 -12.01
N ASP A 149 -9.37 17.47 -11.18
CA ASP A 149 -10.18 18.55 -10.59
C ASP A 149 -10.00 18.60 -9.07
#